data_e08193a3ad41c11c17ac21ef288f8223
#
_entry.id   e08193a3ad41c11c17ac21ef288f8223
#
_cell.length_a   1.000
_cell.length_b   1.000
_cell.length_c   1.000
_cell.angle_alpha   90.00
_cell.angle_beta   90.00
_cell.angle_gamma   90.00
#
_symmetry.space_group_name_H-M   'P 1'
#
loop_
_entity.id
_entity.type
_entity.pdbx_description
1 polymer ?
#
loop_
_entity_poly.entity_id
_entity_poly.type
_entity_poly.pdbx_seq_one_letter_code
_entity_poly.pdbx_strand_id
1 'polypeptide(L)'
;ILADVAGGADLEKAAAQTAETYARLPGGEETAQAIQAALRAPRDGAGETVESLGGGWTAEEALSIALYACLAGNSFEEALLIAATHGGDSDSTAAIAGNMLGLLDPAAVLRHRWAEIVEGADIISQLVRDYRQLSSDINAAEELFEVYPGG
;
A
#
# COMPACT_ATOMS: atom_id res chain seq x y z
N ILE A 1 6.31 -1.11 8.22
CA ILE A 1 6.72 -0.50 6.95
C ILE A 1 6.07 0.87 6.78
N LEU A 2 4.73 0.97 6.64
CA LEU A 2 4.07 2.26 6.34
C LEU A 2 4.34 3.33 7.41
N ALA A 3 4.33 2.98 8.69
CA ALA A 3 4.63 3.91 9.78
C ALA A 3 6.06 4.47 9.70
N ASP A 4 7.03 3.63 9.32
CA ASP A 4 8.42 4.03 9.19
C ASP A 4 8.62 4.94 7.98
N VAL A 5 7.97 4.61 6.85
CA VAL A 5 7.97 5.44 5.64
C VAL A 5 7.32 6.80 5.91
N ALA A 6 6.18 6.84 6.62
CA ALA A 6 5.55 8.09 7.05
C ALA A 6 6.45 8.92 7.97
N GLY A 7 7.32 8.27 8.74
CA GLY A 7 8.39 8.89 9.55
C GLY A 7 9.62 9.32 8.76
N GLY A 8 9.63 9.14 7.43
CA GLY A 8 10.73 9.55 6.55
C GLY A 8 11.76 8.46 6.25
N ALA A 9 11.48 7.21 6.62
CA ALA A 9 12.36 6.10 6.25
C ALA A 9 12.23 5.77 4.76
N ASP A 10 13.32 5.29 4.17
CA ASP A 10 13.33 4.70 2.84
C ASP A 10 12.53 3.39 2.84
N LEU A 11 11.74 3.12 1.78
CA LEU A 11 10.86 1.95 1.69
C LEU A 11 11.62 0.63 1.82
N GLU A 12 12.74 0.50 1.12
CA GLU A 12 13.53 -0.73 1.11
C GLU A 12 14.13 -1.02 2.49
N LYS A 13 14.61 0.04 3.18
CA LYS A 13 15.11 -0.07 4.57
C LYS A 13 14.00 -0.41 5.55
N ALA A 14 12.85 0.24 5.45
CA ALA A 14 11.70 -0.03 6.31
C ALA A 14 11.22 -1.48 6.14
N ALA A 15 11.16 -1.98 4.90
CA ALA A 15 10.80 -3.35 4.59
C ALA A 15 11.84 -4.34 5.17
N ALA A 16 13.14 -4.09 5.00
CA ALA A 16 14.18 -4.95 5.54
C ALA A 16 14.12 -5.05 7.07
N GLN A 17 13.96 -3.94 7.78
CA GLN A 17 13.81 -3.91 9.23
C GLN A 17 12.55 -4.63 9.70
N THR A 18 11.44 -4.48 8.94
CA THR A 18 10.20 -5.21 9.22
C THR A 18 10.39 -6.71 9.07
N ALA A 19 11.06 -7.18 8.01
CA ALA A 19 11.36 -8.59 7.82
C ALA A 19 12.20 -9.16 8.96
N GLU A 20 13.23 -8.43 9.41
CA GLU A 20 14.05 -8.84 10.57
C GLU A 20 13.22 -8.93 11.86
N THR A 21 12.29 -8.02 12.04
CA THR A 21 11.39 -8.00 13.21
C THR A 21 10.48 -9.23 13.21
N TYR A 22 9.80 -9.47 12.08
CA TYR A 22 8.88 -10.59 11.96
C TYR A 22 9.58 -11.96 12.02
N ALA A 23 10.80 -12.08 11.50
CA ALA A 23 11.59 -13.30 11.62
C ALA A 23 11.89 -13.73 13.08
N ARG A 24 11.74 -12.81 14.04
CA ARG A 24 11.94 -13.08 15.48
C ARG A 24 10.63 -13.31 16.23
N LEU A 25 9.49 -13.08 15.60
CA LEU A 25 8.17 -13.25 16.22
C LEU A 25 7.66 -14.68 15.98
N PRO A 26 7.05 -15.32 16.97
CA PRO A 26 6.38 -16.59 16.75
C PRO A 26 5.29 -16.45 15.66
N GLY A 27 5.35 -17.27 14.61
CA GLY A 27 4.43 -17.23 13.48
C GLY A 27 4.67 -16.10 12.49
N GLY A 28 5.79 -15.39 12.60
CA GLY A 28 6.14 -14.29 11.68
C GLY A 28 7.01 -14.72 10.49
N GLU A 29 7.38 -16.00 10.42
CA GLU A 29 8.35 -16.51 9.45
C GLU A 29 7.86 -16.35 8.00
N GLU A 30 6.59 -16.65 7.72
CA GLU A 30 6.01 -16.51 6.38
C GLU A 30 6.02 -15.06 5.91
N THR A 31 5.57 -14.13 6.77
CA THR A 31 5.59 -12.69 6.47
C THR A 31 7.01 -12.19 6.23
N ALA A 32 7.97 -12.60 7.06
CA ALA A 32 9.38 -12.23 6.88
C ALA A 32 9.94 -12.75 5.55
N GLN A 33 9.62 -13.98 5.17
CA GLN A 33 10.05 -14.59 3.91
C GLN A 33 9.43 -13.89 2.71
N ALA A 34 8.15 -13.53 2.75
CA ALA A 34 7.46 -12.81 1.70
C ALA A 34 8.07 -11.42 1.45
N ILE A 35 8.34 -10.65 2.50
CA ILE A 35 9.03 -9.37 2.40
C ILE A 35 10.44 -9.55 1.80
N GLN A 36 11.19 -10.55 2.27
CA GLN A 36 12.53 -10.82 1.76
C GLN A 36 12.52 -11.28 0.29
N ALA A 37 11.48 -12.00 -0.15
CA ALA A 37 11.31 -12.39 -1.54
C ALA A 37 11.15 -11.15 -2.43
N ALA A 38 10.27 -10.23 -2.05
CA ALA A 38 10.09 -8.96 -2.74
C ALA A 38 11.38 -8.13 -2.81
N LEU A 39 12.15 -8.07 -1.71
CA LEU A 39 13.40 -7.32 -1.65
C LEU A 39 14.50 -7.91 -2.56
N ARG A 40 14.52 -9.25 -2.76
CA ARG A 40 15.51 -9.94 -3.57
C ARG A 40 15.14 -10.09 -5.04
N ALA A 41 13.88 -9.89 -5.39
CA ALA A 41 13.39 -10.04 -6.77
C ALA A 41 14.08 -9.03 -7.71
N PRO A 42 14.36 -9.42 -8.97
CA PRO A 42 14.87 -8.50 -9.99
C PRO A 42 13.92 -7.31 -10.17
N ARG A 43 14.44 -6.11 -10.31
CA ARG A 43 13.64 -4.87 -10.49
C ARG A 43 13.24 -4.67 -11.97
N ASP A 44 12.77 -5.73 -12.62
CA ASP A 44 12.44 -5.73 -14.07
C ASP A 44 10.98 -5.42 -14.38
N GLY A 45 10.10 -5.45 -13.37
CA GLY A 45 8.66 -5.24 -13.54
C GLY A 45 7.97 -6.34 -14.36
N ALA A 46 8.65 -7.45 -14.65
CA ALA A 46 8.14 -8.52 -15.48
C ALA A 46 7.02 -9.30 -14.76
N GLY A 47 5.97 -9.68 -15.52
CA GLY A 47 4.87 -10.48 -15.00
C GLY A 47 5.32 -11.82 -14.39
N GLU A 48 6.32 -12.46 -15.00
CA GLU A 48 6.91 -13.70 -14.47
C GLU A 48 7.57 -13.50 -13.10
N THR A 49 8.21 -12.35 -12.88
CA THR A 49 8.76 -11.99 -11.57
C THR A 49 7.66 -11.76 -10.56
N VAL A 50 6.59 -11.05 -10.92
CA VAL A 50 5.42 -10.85 -10.05
C VAL A 50 4.80 -12.20 -9.67
N GLU A 51 4.53 -13.07 -10.63
CA GLU A 51 3.94 -14.39 -10.41
C GLU A 51 4.82 -15.30 -9.53
N SER A 52 6.14 -15.10 -9.55
CA SER A 52 7.06 -15.85 -8.68
C SER A 52 6.93 -15.49 -7.20
N LEU A 53 6.31 -14.36 -6.88
CA LEU A 53 6.04 -13.89 -5.52
C LEU A 53 4.72 -14.41 -4.95
N GLY A 54 3.91 -15.08 -5.78
CA GLY A 54 2.62 -15.66 -5.43
C GLY A 54 1.48 -15.12 -6.28
N GLY A 55 0.25 -15.53 -5.93
CA GLY A 55 -0.97 -15.09 -6.60
C GLY A 55 -1.70 -13.93 -5.91
N GLY A 56 -1.21 -13.46 -4.78
CA GLY A 56 -1.88 -12.39 -4.00
C GLY A 56 -3.08 -12.87 -3.17
N TRP A 57 -3.32 -14.19 -3.09
CA TRP A 57 -4.47 -14.76 -2.41
C TRP A 57 -4.32 -14.84 -0.90
N THR A 58 -3.12 -14.75 -0.39
CA THR A 58 -2.82 -14.63 1.04
C THR A 58 -2.26 -13.24 1.35
N ALA A 59 -2.33 -12.84 2.61
CA ALA A 59 -1.83 -11.53 3.04
C ALA A 59 -0.33 -11.36 2.75
N GLU A 60 0.44 -12.42 2.91
CA GLU A 60 1.88 -12.44 2.67
C GLU A 60 2.21 -12.28 1.17
N GLU A 61 1.50 -13.00 0.31
CA GLU A 61 1.66 -12.89 -1.15
C GLU A 61 1.26 -11.49 -1.63
N ALA A 62 0.11 -10.98 -1.18
CA ALA A 62 -0.36 -9.65 -1.55
C ALA A 62 0.61 -8.54 -1.11
N LEU A 63 1.17 -8.65 0.11
CA LEU A 63 2.20 -7.75 0.61
C LEU A 63 3.48 -7.85 -0.23
N SER A 64 3.92 -9.06 -0.56
CA SER A 64 5.12 -9.31 -1.36
C SER A 64 5.03 -8.66 -2.74
N ILE A 65 3.93 -8.89 -3.45
CA ILE A 65 3.68 -8.34 -4.78
C ILE A 65 3.59 -6.81 -4.73
N ALA A 66 2.83 -6.26 -3.78
CA ALA A 66 2.65 -4.81 -3.64
C ALA A 66 3.98 -4.11 -3.32
N LEU A 67 4.76 -4.66 -2.40
CA LEU A 67 6.09 -4.13 -2.05
C LEU A 67 7.03 -4.19 -3.26
N TYR A 68 7.07 -5.32 -3.96
CA TYR A 68 7.87 -5.49 -5.17
C TYR A 68 7.49 -4.43 -6.22
N ALA A 69 6.20 -4.26 -6.50
CA ALA A 69 5.72 -3.30 -7.48
C ALA A 69 6.17 -1.86 -7.16
N CYS A 70 6.08 -1.46 -5.88
CA CYS A 70 6.56 -0.15 -5.42
C CYS A 70 8.08 0.02 -5.55
N LEU A 71 8.84 -1.06 -5.48
CA LEU A 71 10.29 -1.05 -5.59
C LEU A 71 10.80 -1.17 -7.04
N ALA A 72 10.02 -1.79 -7.93
CA ALA A 72 10.37 -2.03 -9.32
C ALA A 72 9.90 -0.94 -10.28
N GLY A 73 8.75 -0.31 -9.99
CA GLY A 73 8.19 0.74 -10.84
C GLY A 73 8.98 2.06 -10.75
N ASN A 74 9.21 2.67 -11.90
CA ASN A 74 9.91 3.96 -12.02
C ASN A 74 8.99 5.18 -11.86
N SER A 75 7.68 4.94 -11.79
CA SER A 75 6.66 5.96 -11.58
C SER A 75 5.47 5.39 -10.83
N PHE A 76 4.60 6.26 -10.28
CA PHE A 76 3.34 5.87 -9.66
C PHE A 76 2.49 4.97 -10.57
N GLU A 77 2.32 5.38 -11.85
CA GLU A 77 1.51 4.63 -12.81
C GLU A 77 2.11 3.25 -13.10
N GLU A 78 3.42 3.18 -13.33
CA GLU A 78 4.11 1.93 -13.61
C GLU A 78 4.04 0.96 -12.43
N ALA A 79 4.33 1.44 -11.21
CA ALA A 79 4.24 0.61 -10.01
C ALA A 79 2.83 0.06 -9.79
N LEU A 80 1.81 0.90 -9.97
CA LEU A 80 0.42 0.47 -9.81
C LEU A 80 0.01 -0.53 -10.89
N LEU A 81 0.46 -0.35 -12.14
CA LEU A 81 0.22 -1.32 -13.22
C LEU A 81 0.90 -2.66 -12.96
N ILE A 82 2.14 -2.67 -12.47
CA ILE A 82 2.83 -3.92 -12.06
C ILE A 82 2.00 -4.66 -11.02
N ALA A 83 1.48 -3.95 -10.01
CA ALA A 83 0.65 -4.56 -8.96
C ALA A 83 -0.72 -5.03 -9.45
N ALA A 84 -1.28 -4.42 -10.52
CA ALA A 84 -2.65 -4.67 -11.00
C ALA A 84 -2.75 -5.61 -12.21
N THR A 85 -1.62 -5.98 -12.85
CA THR A 85 -1.66 -6.72 -14.13
C THR A 85 -1.01 -8.11 -14.06
N HIS A 86 -1.38 -8.90 -13.05
CA HIS A 86 -0.99 -10.30 -12.93
C HIS A 86 -2.24 -11.21 -12.83
N GLY A 87 -2.05 -12.51 -12.95
CA GLY A 87 -3.15 -13.48 -13.02
C GLY A 87 -3.83 -13.83 -11.68
N GLY A 88 -3.45 -13.16 -10.58
CA GLY A 88 -3.98 -13.42 -9.24
C GLY A 88 -4.97 -12.36 -8.73
N ASP A 89 -4.97 -12.15 -7.41
CA ASP A 89 -5.80 -11.18 -6.69
C ASP A 89 -5.27 -9.74 -6.88
N SER A 90 -5.40 -9.23 -8.10
CA SER A 90 -4.78 -7.99 -8.54
C SER A 90 -5.38 -6.72 -7.93
N ASP A 91 -6.63 -6.73 -7.48
CA ASP A 91 -7.26 -5.61 -6.79
C ASP A 91 -6.69 -5.45 -5.37
N SER A 92 -6.49 -6.54 -4.63
CA SER A 92 -5.85 -6.51 -3.32
C SER A 92 -4.41 -6.02 -3.40
N THR A 93 -3.62 -6.56 -4.33
CA THR A 93 -2.22 -6.15 -4.51
C THR A 93 -2.09 -4.71 -4.94
N ALA A 94 -2.95 -4.23 -5.86
CA ALA A 94 -2.98 -2.84 -6.29
C ALA A 94 -3.43 -1.89 -5.16
N ALA A 95 -4.41 -2.29 -4.33
CA ALA A 95 -4.85 -1.49 -3.19
C ALA A 95 -3.72 -1.30 -2.16
N ILE A 96 -2.98 -2.36 -1.84
CA ILE A 96 -1.83 -2.28 -0.93
C ILE A 96 -0.71 -1.43 -1.53
N ALA A 97 -0.37 -1.62 -2.80
CA ALA A 97 0.62 -0.80 -3.50
C ALA A 97 0.22 0.68 -3.52
N GLY A 98 -1.07 0.97 -3.79
CA GLY A 98 -1.60 2.33 -3.78
C GLY A 98 -1.43 3.04 -2.42
N ASN A 99 -1.60 2.32 -1.31
CA ASN A 99 -1.33 2.86 0.04
C ASN A 99 0.15 3.21 0.23
N MET A 100 1.08 2.36 -0.23
CA MET A 100 2.52 2.64 -0.16
C MET A 100 2.90 3.83 -1.04
N LEU A 101 2.44 3.84 -2.29
CA LEU A 101 2.71 4.91 -3.26
C LEU A 101 2.16 6.26 -2.81
N GLY A 102 0.99 6.26 -2.15
CA GLY A 102 0.40 7.46 -1.57
C GLY A 102 1.26 8.11 -0.48
N LEU A 103 2.06 7.33 0.24
CA LEU A 103 3.04 7.84 1.20
C LEU A 103 4.35 8.26 0.52
N LEU A 104 4.80 7.53 -0.50
CA LEU A 104 6.06 7.78 -1.18
C LEU A 104 6.02 9.05 -2.04
N ASP A 105 4.95 9.25 -2.80
CA ASP A 105 4.73 10.45 -3.62
C ASP A 105 3.25 10.87 -3.64
N PRO A 106 2.75 11.48 -2.55
CA PRO A 106 1.37 11.94 -2.48
C PRO A 106 1.01 12.94 -3.56
N ALA A 107 2.00 13.71 -4.03
CA ALA A 107 1.78 14.71 -5.07
C ALA A 107 1.56 14.07 -6.45
N ALA A 108 2.24 12.97 -6.77
CA ALA A 108 2.00 12.22 -8.00
C ALA A 108 0.60 11.60 -7.99
N VAL A 109 0.21 10.96 -6.87
CA VAL A 109 -1.12 10.34 -6.71
C VAL A 109 -2.24 11.35 -6.86
N LEU A 110 -2.18 12.46 -6.12
CA LEU A 110 -3.25 13.48 -6.13
C LEU A 110 -3.39 14.23 -7.46
N ARG A 111 -2.34 14.29 -8.27
CA ARG A 111 -2.37 14.90 -9.61
C ARG A 111 -2.69 13.91 -10.72
N HIS A 112 -2.73 12.63 -10.41
CA HIS A 112 -2.98 11.63 -11.43
C HIS A 112 -4.44 11.64 -11.86
N ARG A 113 -4.70 11.50 -13.18
CA ARG A 113 -6.06 11.50 -13.75
C ARG A 113 -6.98 10.45 -13.12
N TRP A 114 -6.43 9.34 -12.62
CA TRP A 114 -7.23 8.30 -11.98
C TRP A 114 -7.85 8.77 -10.67
N ALA A 115 -7.19 9.67 -9.93
CA ALA A 115 -7.74 10.22 -8.71
C ALA A 115 -9.01 11.08 -8.95
N GLU A 116 -9.14 11.65 -10.16
CA GLU A 116 -10.31 12.46 -10.54
C GLU A 116 -11.48 11.62 -11.04
N ILE A 117 -11.19 10.47 -11.69
CA ILE A 117 -12.22 9.65 -12.37
C ILE A 117 -12.61 8.39 -11.61
N VAL A 118 -11.93 8.07 -10.49
CA VAL A 118 -12.28 6.89 -9.70
C VAL A 118 -13.69 7.04 -9.13
N GLU A 119 -14.45 5.95 -9.17
CA GLU A 119 -15.79 5.91 -8.59
C GLU A 119 -15.74 6.27 -7.10
N GLY A 120 -16.62 7.19 -6.68
CA GLY A 120 -16.65 7.67 -5.29
C GLY A 120 -15.53 8.64 -4.92
N ALA A 121 -14.85 9.29 -5.87
CA ALA A 121 -13.79 10.27 -5.60
C ALA A 121 -14.21 11.39 -4.65
N ASP A 122 -15.46 11.84 -4.76
CA ASP A 122 -16.08 12.84 -3.88
C ASP A 122 -16.25 12.30 -2.44
N ILE A 123 -16.70 11.06 -2.29
CA ILE A 123 -16.87 10.37 -1.00
C ILE A 123 -15.51 10.17 -0.36
N ILE A 124 -14.52 9.68 -1.10
CA ILE A 124 -13.14 9.50 -0.61
C ILE A 124 -12.58 10.84 -0.12
N SER A 125 -12.77 11.89 -0.90
CA SER A 125 -12.29 13.23 -0.56
C SER A 125 -12.99 13.78 0.70
N GLN A 126 -14.29 13.51 0.88
CA GLN A 126 -15.02 13.88 2.08
C GLN A 126 -14.49 13.12 3.30
N LEU A 127 -14.37 11.80 3.23
CA LEU A 127 -13.84 10.97 4.32
C LEU A 127 -12.44 11.43 4.78
N VAL A 128 -11.56 11.77 3.84
CA VAL A 128 -10.22 12.29 4.16
C VAL A 128 -10.29 13.63 4.90
N ARG A 129 -11.16 14.54 4.48
CA ARG A 129 -11.35 15.84 5.18
C ARG A 129 -11.84 15.63 6.61
N ASP A 130 -12.87 14.81 6.76
CA ASP A 130 -13.53 14.57 8.06
C ASP A 130 -12.60 13.83 9.02
N TYR A 131 -11.83 12.84 8.52
CA TYR A 131 -10.80 12.18 9.30
C TYR A 131 -9.70 13.15 9.77
N ARG A 132 -9.27 14.08 8.92
CA ARG A 132 -8.30 15.11 9.32
C ARG A 132 -8.87 16.05 10.36
N GLN A 133 -10.13 16.47 10.24
CA GLN A 133 -10.81 17.29 11.24
C GLN A 133 -10.86 16.56 12.59
N LEU A 134 -11.31 15.32 12.62
CA LEU A 134 -11.36 14.49 13.82
C LEU A 134 -9.96 14.29 14.44
N SER A 135 -8.93 14.11 13.62
CA SER A 135 -7.55 13.91 14.11
C SER A 135 -6.93 15.18 14.69
N SER A 136 -7.44 16.36 14.32
CA SER A 136 -6.96 17.65 14.84
C SER A 136 -7.79 18.19 15.99
N ASP A 137 -9.08 17.85 16.07
CA ASP A 137 -10.00 18.26 17.13
C ASP A 137 -10.93 17.10 17.50
N ILE A 138 -10.76 16.55 18.69
CA ILE A 138 -11.59 15.44 19.18
C ILE A 138 -13.06 15.85 19.36
N ASN A 139 -13.36 17.13 19.53
CA ASN A 139 -14.76 17.61 19.65
C ASN A 139 -15.50 17.53 18.31
N ALA A 140 -14.79 17.48 17.19
CA ALA A 140 -15.39 17.24 15.88
C ALA A 140 -16.14 15.90 15.79
N ALA A 141 -15.92 14.98 16.72
CA ALA A 141 -16.64 13.72 16.79
C ALA A 141 -18.16 13.92 16.98
N GLU A 142 -18.57 14.94 17.76
CA GLU A 142 -20.00 15.24 17.97
C GLU A 142 -20.65 15.78 16.68
N GLU A 143 -19.94 16.63 15.93
CA GLU A 143 -20.43 17.17 14.65
C GLU A 143 -20.50 16.10 13.58
N LEU A 144 -19.52 15.20 13.54
CA LEU A 144 -19.44 14.13 12.55
C LEU A 144 -20.37 12.94 12.84
N PHE A 145 -20.87 12.82 14.07
CA PHE A 145 -21.78 11.73 14.46
C PHE A 145 -23.08 11.72 13.65
N GLU A 146 -23.60 12.89 13.27
CA GLU A 146 -24.79 12.99 12.44
C GLU A 146 -24.53 12.57 10.98
N VAL A 147 -23.29 12.75 10.52
CA VAL A 147 -22.87 12.36 9.16
C VAL A 147 -22.53 10.87 9.10
N TYR A 148 -21.94 10.35 10.17
CA TYR A 148 -21.51 8.95 10.30
C TYR A 148 -22.16 8.30 11.54
N PRO A 149 -23.47 8.08 11.51
CA PRO A 149 -24.13 7.43 12.64
C PRO A 149 -23.63 6.01 12.74
N GLY A 150 -22.98 5.71 13.86
CA GLY A 150 -22.52 4.35 14.17
C GLY A 150 -23.70 3.37 14.18
N GLY A 151 -23.51 2.19 13.58
CA GLY A 151 -24.47 1.10 13.63
C GLY A 151 -24.36 0.27 14.92
#